data_c24ce44703ed27a8fd68f5377fed477d
#
_entry.id   c24ce44703ed27a8fd68f5377fed477d
#
_cell.length_a   1.000
_cell.length_b   1.000
_cell.length_c   1.000
_cell.angle_alpha   90.00
_cell.angle_beta   90.00
_cell.angle_gamma   90.00
#
_symmetry.space_group_name_H-M   'P 1'
#
loop_
_entity.id
_entity.type
_entity.pdbx_description
1 polymer ?
#
loop_
_entity_poly.entity_id
_entity_poly.type
_entity_poly.pdbx_seq_one_letter_code
_entity_poly.pdbx_strand_id
1 'polypeptide(L)'
;MLADSQRHLARTTAAVEALQPPPPERQLFMQAEGFYRYRFQAPPRNVASTVAVVAAAVTDLPAFQALAGSLDLIDLRLRGADGAIHLWETLLVRDPNTRLKPLTLYRLGWAYRNAGASGLPRESGDAAFDELTAFAPGSPLAVLAAAARREPWKSKDTATGLSLIPGLAQFYLGHALSGMVRLTIGLGSVAMIAVPIYVAYQRRSDLSWSHDWPLLATGLGGLILLSIDYTVSYQDAMAGVVEFNDRVEADFEARHPEAP
;
A
#
# COMPACT_ATOMS: atom_id res chain seq x y z
N MET A 1 15.83 10.56 -8.82
CA MET A 1 14.40 10.37 -9.06
C MET A 1 13.95 10.71 -10.49
N LEU A 2 13.90 11.99 -10.94
CA LEU A 2 13.43 12.30 -12.32
C LEU A 2 14.29 11.65 -13.41
N ALA A 3 15.62 11.66 -13.29
CA ALA A 3 16.54 11.05 -14.23
C ALA A 3 16.41 9.51 -14.30
N ASP A 4 16.06 8.88 -13.20
CA ASP A 4 15.88 7.44 -13.11
C ASP A 4 14.56 7.02 -13.77
N SER A 5 13.47 7.76 -13.51
CA SER A 5 12.18 7.55 -14.16
C SER A 5 12.27 7.73 -15.69
N GLN A 6 13.04 8.72 -16.15
CA GLN A 6 13.26 8.95 -17.59
C GLN A 6 14.07 7.82 -18.23
N ARG A 7 15.14 7.36 -17.57
CA ARG A 7 15.96 6.25 -18.05
C ARG A 7 15.14 4.97 -18.15
N HIS A 8 14.31 4.71 -17.16
CA HIS A 8 13.45 3.54 -17.17
C HIS A 8 12.37 3.62 -18.26
N LEU A 9 11.69 4.76 -18.40
CA LEU A 9 10.71 4.96 -19.46
C LEU A 9 11.35 4.77 -20.85
N ALA A 10 12.58 5.24 -21.05
CA ALA A 10 13.30 5.07 -22.30
C ALA A 10 13.59 3.57 -22.58
N ARG A 11 14.01 2.79 -21.57
CA ARG A 11 14.24 1.34 -21.69
C ARG A 11 12.95 0.58 -22.03
N THR A 12 11.87 0.85 -21.28
CA THR A 12 10.58 0.22 -21.55
C THR A 12 10.08 0.57 -22.94
N THR A 13 10.20 1.84 -23.36
CA THR A 13 9.83 2.25 -24.71
C THR A 13 10.64 1.51 -25.77
N ALA A 14 11.95 1.40 -25.61
CA ALA A 14 12.79 0.66 -26.54
C ALA A 14 12.44 -0.84 -26.59
N ALA A 15 12.13 -1.46 -25.44
CA ALA A 15 11.70 -2.85 -25.39
C ALA A 15 10.35 -3.07 -26.11
N VAL A 16 9.39 -2.16 -25.92
CA VAL A 16 8.10 -2.20 -26.63
C VAL A 16 8.28 -1.98 -28.13
N GLU A 17 9.10 -1.03 -28.54
CA GLU A 17 9.39 -0.77 -29.96
C GLU A 17 10.07 -1.94 -30.65
N ALA A 18 10.98 -2.63 -29.97
CA ALA A 18 11.65 -3.83 -30.51
C ALA A 18 10.66 -4.96 -30.82
N LEU A 19 9.55 -5.05 -30.09
CA LEU A 19 8.51 -6.05 -30.31
C LEU A 19 7.54 -5.69 -31.46
N GLN A 20 7.56 -4.45 -31.93
CA GLN A 20 6.72 -3.94 -33.01
C GLN A 20 5.22 -4.31 -32.83
N PRO A 21 4.61 -4.03 -31.67
CA PRO A 21 3.19 -4.33 -31.46
C PRO A 21 2.31 -3.40 -32.31
N PRO A 22 1.07 -3.81 -32.63
CA PRO A 22 0.07 -2.93 -33.24
C PRO A 22 -0.13 -1.66 -32.40
N PRO A 23 -0.43 -0.50 -33.05
CA PRO A 23 -0.59 0.78 -32.36
C PRO A 23 -1.52 0.77 -31.15
N PRO A 24 -2.72 0.12 -31.20
CA PRO A 24 -3.64 0.10 -30.06
C PRO A 24 -3.09 -0.68 -28.86
N GLU A 25 -2.35 -1.76 -29.07
CA GLU A 25 -1.73 -2.53 -28.00
C GLU A 25 -0.59 -1.74 -27.37
N ARG A 26 0.24 -1.10 -28.17
CA ARG A 26 1.32 -0.21 -27.72
C ARG A 26 0.76 0.90 -26.87
N GLN A 27 -0.31 1.57 -27.31
CA GLN A 27 -0.93 2.67 -26.58
C GLN A 27 -1.43 2.19 -25.21
N LEU A 28 -2.15 1.07 -25.17
CA LEU A 28 -2.70 0.50 -23.94
C LEU A 28 -1.59 0.12 -22.96
N PHE A 29 -0.54 -0.53 -23.46
CA PHE A 29 0.61 -0.89 -22.63
C PHE A 29 1.32 0.33 -22.05
N MET A 30 1.61 1.36 -22.87
CA MET A 30 2.30 2.56 -22.42
C MET A 30 1.44 3.41 -21.48
N GLN A 31 0.11 3.39 -21.63
CA GLN A 31 -0.80 4.01 -20.67
C GLN A 31 -0.74 3.31 -19.30
N ALA A 32 -0.75 1.98 -19.28
CA ALA A 32 -0.61 1.21 -18.08
C ALA A 32 0.75 1.46 -17.40
N GLU A 33 1.83 1.53 -18.16
CA GLU A 33 3.17 1.88 -17.67
C GLU A 33 3.20 3.28 -17.04
N GLY A 34 2.53 4.25 -17.66
CA GLY A 34 2.37 5.59 -17.10
C GLY A 34 1.68 5.58 -15.74
N PHE A 35 0.59 4.81 -15.58
CA PHE A 35 -0.11 4.66 -14.30
C PHE A 35 0.74 3.97 -13.25
N TYR A 36 1.47 2.93 -13.62
CA TYR A 36 2.38 2.24 -12.73
C TYR A 36 3.50 3.15 -12.22
N ARG A 37 4.07 3.96 -13.11
CA ARG A 37 5.14 4.91 -12.77
C ARG A 37 4.68 6.09 -11.95
N TYR A 38 3.46 6.58 -12.15
CA TYR A 38 2.89 7.65 -11.34
C TYR A 38 2.86 7.31 -9.84
N ARG A 39 2.79 6.05 -9.50
CA ARG A 39 2.90 5.56 -8.12
C ARG A 39 4.16 6.08 -7.41
N PHE A 40 5.30 6.11 -8.10
CA PHE A 40 6.58 6.57 -7.55
C PHE A 40 6.71 8.10 -7.45
N GLN A 41 5.81 8.83 -8.08
CA GLN A 41 5.80 10.29 -8.10
C GLN A 41 4.78 10.89 -7.14
N ALA A 42 3.96 10.08 -6.49
CA ALA A 42 3.00 10.55 -5.50
C ALA A 42 3.75 11.25 -4.35
N PRO A 43 3.37 12.48 -3.99
CA PRO A 43 4.03 13.16 -2.89
C PRO A 43 3.86 12.37 -1.59
N PRO A 44 4.88 12.36 -0.71
CA PRO A 44 4.77 11.70 0.59
C PRO A 44 3.55 12.26 1.33
N ARG A 45 2.67 11.39 1.79
CA ARG A 45 1.48 11.79 2.54
C ARG A 45 1.92 12.53 3.80
N ASN A 46 1.56 13.80 3.88
CA ASN A 46 1.92 14.64 5.00
C ASN A 46 1.06 14.24 6.20
N VAL A 47 1.68 13.83 7.31
CA VAL A 47 1.00 13.44 8.56
C VAL A 47 0.03 14.54 9.03
N ALA A 48 0.38 15.82 8.80
CA ALA A 48 -0.48 16.96 9.12
C ALA A 48 -1.83 16.94 8.36
N SER A 49 -1.85 16.46 7.10
CA SER A 49 -3.10 16.35 6.34
C SER A 49 -3.99 15.22 6.87
N THR A 50 -3.39 14.17 7.41
CA THR A 50 -4.10 13.04 7.99
C THR A 50 -4.77 13.42 9.31
N VAL A 51 -4.08 14.15 10.18
CA VAL A 51 -4.63 14.66 11.43
C VAL A 51 -5.78 15.63 11.16
N ALA A 52 -5.64 16.50 10.15
CA ALA A 52 -6.71 17.41 9.73
C ALA A 52 -7.96 16.67 9.21
N VAL A 53 -7.77 15.58 8.44
CA VAL A 53 -8.86 14.73 7.94
C VAL A 53 -9.58 14.01 9.10
N VAL A 54 -8.83 13.48 10.07
CA VAL A 54 -9.41 12.81 11.24
C VAL A 54 -10.14 13.82 12.13
N ALA A 55 -9.58 15.00 12.34
CA ALA A 55 -10.23 16.07 13.10
C ALA A 55 -11.53 16.54 12.41
N ALA A 56 -11.53 16.70 11.10
CA ALA A 56 -12.73 17.05 10.32
C ALA A 56 -13.79 15.93 10.36
N ALA A 57 -13.38 14.67 10.30
CA ALA A 57 -14.30 13.53 10.37
C ALA A 57 -14.98 13.37 11.74
N VAL A 58 -14.32 13.80 12.82
CA VAL A 58 -14.90 13.78 14.18
C VAL A 58 -15.86 14.96 14.38
N THR A 59 -15.63 16.09 13.68
CA THR A 59 -16.43 17.31 13.86
C THR A 59 -17.61 17.42 12.90
N ASP A 60 -17.56 16.77 11.71
CA ASP A 60 -18.63 16.95 10.71
C ASP A 60 -18.69 15.78 9.71
N LEU A 61 -19.52 14.79 10.01
CA LEU A 61 -19.73 13.60 9.15
C LEU A 61 -20.20 13.93 7.70
N PRO A 62 -21.09 14.94 7.46
CA PRO A 62 -21.49 15.36 6.12
C PRO A 62 -20.37 16.01 5.32
N ALA A 63 -19.48 16.78 5.96
CA ALA A 63 -18.33 17.38 5.31
C ALA A 63 -17.31 16.32 4.84
N PHE A 64 -17.17 15.22 5.56
CA PHE A 64 -16.32 14.10 5.14
C PHE A 64 -16.87 13.41 3.88
N GLN A 65 -18.18 13.25 3.77
CA GLN A 65 -18.80 12.69 2.57
C GLN A 65 -18.68 13.64 1.37
N ALA A 66 -18.80 14.95 1.58
CA ALA A 66 -18.58 15.97 0.55
C ALA A 66 -17.10 16.05 0.12
N LEU A 67 -16.16 15.93 1.07
CA LEU A 67 -14.72 15.91 0.79
C LEU A 67 -14.31 14.60 0.08
N ALA A 68 -14.87 13.47 0.47
CA ALA A 68 -14.65 12.18 -0.17
C ALA A 68 -15.25 12.13 -1.58
N GLY A 69 -16.33 12.86 -1.84
CA GLY A 69 -16.94 13.01 -3.17
C GLY A 69 -16.25 14.04 -4.06
N SER A 70 -15.60 15.06 -3.49
CA SER A 70 -14.87 16.09 -4.24
C SER A 70 -13.42 15.73 -4.54
N LEU A 71 -12.81 14.87 -3.73
CA LEU A 71 -11.57 14.21 -4.09
C LEU A 71 -11.94 13.11 -5.06
N ASP A 72 -11.46 13.21 -6.28
CA ASP A 72 -11.63 12.23 -7.34
C ASP A 72 -10.89 10.94 -6.96
N LEU A 73 -11.34 10.32 -5.84
CA LEU A 73 -10.79 9.09 -5.27
C LEU A 73 -10.90 7.92 -6.26
N ILE A 74 -11.85 8.03 -7.20
CA ILE A 74 -11.99 7.08 -8.31
C ILE A 74 -10.82 7.24 -9.27
N ASP A 75 -10.43 8.48 -9.61
CA ASP A 75 -9.29 8.74 -10.51
C ASP A 75 -7.96 8.38 -9.85
N LEU A 76 -7.82 8.59 -8.53
CA LEU A 76 -6.64 8.15 -7.75
C LEU A 76 -6.55 6.61 -7.61
N ARG A 77 -7.68 5.90 -7.59
CA ARG A 77 -7.69 4.43 -7.60
C ARG A 77 -7.36 3.85 -8.98
N LEU A 78 -7.74 4.56 -10.04
CA LEU A 78 -7.41 4.17 -11.41
C LEU A 78 -5.99 4.57 -11.83
N ARG A 79 -5.33 5.46 -11.07
CA ARG A 79 -3.94 5.88 -11.27
C ARG A 79 -3.06 5.16 -10.25
N GLY A 80 -2.15 4.36 -10.70
CA GLY A 80 -1.25 3.60 -9.86
C GLY A 80 -1.24 2.12 -10.25
N ALA A 81 -0.78 1.27 -9.35
CA ALA A 81 -0.64 -0.15 -9.62
C ALA A 81 -1.98 -0.80 -10.04
N ASP A 82 -3.09 -0.45 -9.39
CA ASP A 82 -4.41 -1.04 -9.68
C ASP A 82 -4.91 -0.65 -11.09
N GLY A 83 -4.74 0.60 -11.48
CA GLY A 83 -5.08 1.06 -12.83
C GLY A 83 -4.20 0.43 -13.92
N ALA A 84 -2.91 0.28 -13.62
CA ALA A 84 -1.97 -0.40 -14.51
C ALA A 84 -2.34 -1.88 -14.69
N ILE A 85 -2.64 -2.59 -13.61
CA ILE A 85 -3.08 -3.99 -13.63
C ILE A 85 -4.29 -4.14 -14.55
N HIS A 86 -5.33 -3.33 -14.33
CA HIS A 86 -6.56 -3.39 -15.13
C HIS A 86 -6.28 -3.21 -16.64
N LEU A 87 -5.41 -2.29 -17.01
CA LEU A 87 -5.07 -2.06 -18.41
C LEU A 87 -4.24 -3.21 -19.00
N TRP A 88 -3.28 -3.75 -18.27
CA TRP A 88 -2.48 -4.90 -18.73
C TRP A 88 -3.31 -6.18 -18.82
N GLU A 89 -4.22 -6.44 -17.86
CA GLU A 89 -5.17 -7.55 -17.95
C GLU A 89 -6.09 -7.38 -19.17
N THR A 90 -6.61 -6.15 -19.39
CA THR A 90 -7.42 -5.84 -20.57
C THR A 90 -6.66 -6.12 -21.85
N LEU A 91 -5.38 -5.78 -21.93
CA LEU A 91 -4.53 -6.09 -23.08
C LEU A 91 -4.46 -7.60 -23.33
N LEU A 92 -4.20 -8.39 -22.28
CA LEU A 92 -4.09 -9.86 -22.40
C LEU A 92 -5.42 -10.54 -22.73
N VAL A 93 -6.54 -9.98 -22.25
CA VAL A 93 -7.90 -10.49 -22.59
C VAL A 93 -8.26 -10.16 -24.04
N ARG A 94 -7.93 -8.95 -24.53
CA ARG A 94 -8.23 -8.53 -25.90
C ARG A 94 -7.38 -9.24 -26.94
N ASP A 95 -6.12 -9.45 -26.63
CA ASP A 95 -5.19 -10.19 -27.50
C ASP A 95 -4.31 -11.13 -26.66
N PRO A 96 -4.75 -12.37 -26.42
CA PRO A 96 -4.00 -13.37 -25.69
C PRO A 96 -2.67 -13.77 -26.32
N ASN A 97 -2.52 -13.51 -27.63
CA ASN A 97 -1.33 -13.82 -28.41
C ASN A 97 -0.46 -12.59 -28.73
N THR A 98 -0.73 -11.48 -28.05
CA THR A 98 0.07 -10.24 -28.21
C THR A 98 1.57 -10.50 -28.05
N ARG A 99 2.39 -9.86 -28.87
CA ARG A 99 3.84 -9.87 -28.72
C ARG A 99 4.29 -9.23 -27.42
N LEU A 100 3.45 -8.40 -26.80
CA LEU A 100 3.70 -7.78 -25.51
C LEU A 100 3.44 -8.72 -24.32
N LYS A 101 2.85 -9.92 -24.54
CA LYS A 101 2.48 -10.81 -23.43
C LYS A 101 3.63 -11.08 -22.45
N PRO A 102 4.86 -11.41 -22.85
CA PRO A 102 5.95 -11.64 -21.90
C PRO A 102 6.26 -10.39 -21.04
N LEU A 103 6.31 -9.23 -21.67
CA LEU A 103 6.57 -7.97 -20.99
C LEU A 103 5.43 -7.58 -20.06
N THR A 104 4.18 -7.80 -20.50
CA THR A 104 2.97 -7.54 -19.70
C THR A 104 2.92 -8.44 -18.47
N LEU A 105 3.19 -9.73 -18.60
CA LEU A 105 3.24 -10.66 -17.47
C LEU A 105 4.35 -10.29 -16.46
N TYR A 106 5.52 -9.86 -16.95
CA TYR A 106 6.60 -9.39 -16.09
C TYR A 106 6.17 -8.16 -15.27
N ARG A 107 5.51 -7.18 -15.90
CA ARG A 107 4.98 -5.99 -15.24
C ARG A 107 3.84 -6.32 -14.27
N LEU A 108 2.94 -7.22 -14.66
CA LEU A 108 1.87 -7.69 -13.77
C LEU A 108 2.43 -8.35 -12.52
N GLY A 109 3.51 -9.13 -12.63
CA GLY A 109 4.16 -9.74 -11.48
C GLY A 109 4.58 -8.72 -10.42
N TRP A 110 5.21 -7.63 -10.83
CA TRP A 110 5.59 -6.55 -9.94
C TRP A 110 4.37 -5.72 -9.46
N ALA A 111 3.46 -5.42 -10.37
CA ALA A 111 2.29 -4.60 -10.05
C ALA A 111 1.37 -5.27 -9.02
N TYR A 112 1.09 -6.56 -9.16
CA TYR A 112 0.31 -7.30 -8.17
C TYR A 112 0.97 -7.32 -6.79
N ARG A 113 2.29 -7.44 -6.71
CA ARG A 113 3.02 -7.37 -5.44
C ARG A 113 2.89 -6.00 -4.78
N ASN A 114 2.72 -4.95 -5.57
CA ASN A 114 2.63 -3.57 -5.11
C ASN A 114 1.19 -3.07 -4.99
N ALA A 115 0.23 -3.70 -5.69
CA ALA A 115 -1.18 -3.43 -5.51
C ALA A 115 -1.62 -3.93 -4.13
N GLY A 116 -2.30 -3.16 -3.39
CA GLY A 116 -2.56 -3.63 -2.06
C GLY A 116 -3.86 -3.15 -1.45
N ALA A 117 -4.66 -2.39 -2.20
CA ALA A 117 -6.00 -2.01 -1.76
C ALA A 117 -7.09 -2.90 -2.37
N SER A 118 -6.77 -3.64 -3.42
CA SER A 118 -7.73 -4.42 -4.21
C SER A 118 -7.89 -5.88 -3.77
N GLY A 119 -7.23 -6.29 -2.67
CA GLY A 119 -7.34 -7.67 -2.18
C GLY A 119 -6.76 -8.72 -3.14
N LEU A 120 -5.92 -8.30 -4.10
CA LEU A 120 -5.22 -9.22 -4.98
C LEU A 120 -4.00 -9.77 -4.23
N PRO A 121 -3.92 -11.07 -4.00
CA PRO A 121 -2.88 -11.64 -3.16
C PRO A 121 -1.52 -11.66 -3.89
N ARG A 122 -0.44 -11.75 -3.10
CA ARG A 122 0.92 -12.06 -3.56
C ARG A 122 0.94 -13.18 -4.61
N GLU A 123 0.07 -14.17 -4.39
CA GLU A 123 -0.13 -15.31 -5.27
C GLU A 123 -0.37 -14.90 -6.72
N SER A 124 -1.07 -13.78 -6.97
CA SER A 124 -1.29 -13.26 -8.32
C SER A 124 0.02 -12.76 -8.97
N GLY A 125 0.90 -12.10 -8.19
CA GLY A 125 2.20 -11.67 -8.68
C GLY A 125 3.13 -12.85 -9.00
N ASP A 126 3.18 -13.81 -8.09
CA ASP A 126 3.95 -15.05 -8.30
C ASP A 126 3.37 -15.87 -9.45
N ALA A 127 2.04 -15.94 -9.60
CA ALA A 127 1.37 -16.60 -10.72
C ALA A 127 1.69 -15.94 -12.07
N ALA A 128 1.75 -14.62 -12.14
CA ALA A 128 2.15 -13.92 -13.37
C ALA A 128 3.60 -14.21 -13.78
N PHE A 129 4.52 -14.28 -12.80
CA PHE A 129 5.90 -14.70 -13.06
C PHE A 129 6.01 -16.16 -13.47
N ASP A 130 5.20 -17.05 -12.87
CA ASP A 130 5.16 -18.47 -13.25
C ASP A 130 4.56 -18.65 -14.65
N GLU A 131 3.48 -17.92 -14.99
CA GLU A 131 2.93 -17.93 -16.34
C GLU A 131 3.95 -17.44 -17.37
N LEU A 132 4.69 -16.37 -17.08
CA LEU A 132 5.76 -15.89 -17.95
C LEU A 132 6.84 -16.95 -18.16
N THR A 133 7.26 -17.62 -17.10
CA THR A 133 8.29 -18.67 -17.16
C THR A 133 7.80 -19.87 -17.98
N ALA A 134 6.53 -20.23 -17.85
CA ALA A 134 5.91 -21.31 -18.62
C ALA A 134 5.69 -20.93 -20.09
N PHE A 135 5.31 -19.66 -20.34
CA PHE A 135 5.04 -19.17 -21.70
C PHE A 135 6.31 -19.04 -22.56
N ALA A 136 7.40 -18.55 -21.97
CA ALA A 136 8.64 -18.27 -22.69
C ALA A 136 9.86 -18.81 -21.91
N PRO A 137 9.98 -20.13 -21.71
CA PRO A 137 11.05 -20.72 -20.91
C PRO A 137 12.43 -20.39 -21.52
N GLY A 138 13.35 -19.96 -20.65
CA GLY A 138 14.71 -19.59 -21.06
C GLY A 138 14.84 -18.20 -21.70
N SER A 139 13.74 -17.45 -21.87
CA SER A 139 13.84 -16.06 -22.30
C SER A 139 14.49 -15.19 -21.22
N PRO A 140 15.16 -14.08 -21.59
CA PRO A 140 15.72 -13.13 -20.60
C PRO A 140 14.69 -12.66 -19.58
N LEU A 141 13.45 -12.39 -20.00
CA LEU A 141 12.37 -11.99 -19.10
C LEU A 141 11.94 -13.09 -18.14
N ALA A 142 11.93 -14.36 -18.58
CA ALA A 142 11.63 -15.49 -17.70
C ALA A 142 12.73 -15.68 -16.62
N VAL A 143 13.99 -15.50 -16.98
CA VAL A 143 15.10 -15.51 -16.02
C VAL A 143 14.95 -14.40 -14.98
N LEU A 144 14.64 -13.19 -15.44
CA LEU A 144 14.37 -12.04 -14.55
C LEU A 144 13.14 -12.28 -13.67
N ALA A 145 12.06 -12.84 -14.20
CA ALA A 145 10.86 -13.18 -13.43
C ALA A 145 11.17 -14.22 -12.33
N ALA A 146 11.94 -15.24 -12.65
CA ALA A 146 12.37 -16.24 -11.67
C ALA A 146 13.28 -15.66 -10.58
N ALA A 147 14.10 -14.67 -10.90
CA ALA A 147 14.91 -13.93 -9.94
C ALA A 147 14.02 -12.99 -9.08
N ALA A 148 13.14 -12.21 -9.70
CA ALA A 148 12.20 -11.30 -9.05
C ALA A 148 11.30 -12.04 -8.05
N ARG A 149 10.87 -13.25 -8.36
CA ARG A 149 10.05 -14.09 -7.47
C ARG A 149 10.74 -14.38 -6.13
N ARG A 150 12.05 -14.42 -6.09
CA ARG A 150 12.85 -14.71 -4.89
C ARG A 150 13.10 -13.48 -4.01
N GLU A 151 12.82 -12.30 -4.53
CA GLU A 151 13.03 -11.07 -3.78
C GLU A 151 12.13 -11.00 -2.53
N PRO A 152 12.64 -10.44 -1.42
CA PRO A 152 11.86 -10.25 -0.22
C PRO A 152 10.67 -9.34 -0.49
N TRP A 153 9.55 -9.59 0.20
CA TRP A 153 8.32 -8.87 -0.05
C TRP A 153 7.48 -8.76 1.22
N LYS A 154 6.78 -7.65 1.39
CA LYS A 154 5.88 -7.40 2.52
C LYS A 154 4.43 -7.37 2.07
N SER A 155 3.56 -8.11 2.79
CA SER A 155 2.13 -8.16 2.54
C SER A 155 1.41 -7.02 3.22
N LYS A 156 0.53 -6.33 2.50
CA LYS A 156 -0.39 -5.34 3.09
C LYS A 156 -1.43 -6.00 3.99
N ASP A 157 -1.92 -7.18 3.63
CA ASP A 157 -2.89 -7.92 4.44
C ASP A 157 -2.27 -8.32 5.78
N THR A 158 -1.01 -8.81 5.76
CA THR A 158 -0.28 -9.10 7.00
C THR A 158 -0.08 -7.84 7.83
N ALA A 159 0.32 -6.73 7.20
CA ALA A 159 0.50 -5.45 7.90
C ALA A 159 -0.83 -4.93 8.46
N THR A 160 -1.95 -5.06 7.71
CA THR A 160 -3.30 -4.72 8.17
C THR A 160 -3.68 -5.54 9.40
N GLY A 161 -3.52 -6.87 9.35
CA GLY A 161 -3.81 -7.74 10.49
C GLY A 161 -2.97 -7.39 11.72
N LEU A 162 -1.67 -7.14 11.53
CA LEU A 162 -0.77 -6.74 12.62
C LEU A 162 -1.07 -5.33 13.16
N SER A 163 -1.66 -4.45 12.34
CA SER A 163 -2.05 -3.09 12.77
C SER A 163 -3.20 -3.07 13.77
N LEU A 164 -3.90 -4.19 13.99
CA LEU A 164 -4.91 -4.31 15.05
C LEU A 164 -4.29 -4.08 16.44
N ILE A 165 -3.01 -4.36 16.60
CA ILE A 165 -2.25 -4.02 17.79
C ILE A 165 -1.25 -2.93 17.42
N PRO A 166 -1.39 -1.70 17.99
CA PRO A 166 -0.47 -0.60 17.68
C PRO A 166 0.99 -1.02 17.83
N GLY A 167 1.79 -0.72 16.81
CA GLY A 167 3.23 -1.02 16.81
C GLY A 167 3.63 -2.37 16.19
N LEU A 168 2.77 -3.40 16.13
CA LEU A 168 3.18 -4.70 15.59
C LEU A 168 3.51 -4.64 14.09
N ALA A 169 2.74 -3.89 13.32
CA ALA A 169 3.03 -3.71 11.90
C ALA A 169 4.38 -3.02 11.65
N GLN A 170 4.78 -2.08 12.51
CA GLN A 170 6.09 -1.44 12.46
C GLN A 170 7.23 -2.42 12.73
N PHE A 171 7.06 -3.35 13.66
CA PHE A 171 8.03 -4.44 13.86
C PHE A 171 8.14 -5.33 12.62
N TYR A 172 7.02 -5.68 12.01
CA TYR A 172 6.99 -6.44 10.75
C TYR A 172 7.76 -5.72 9.63
N LEU A 173 7.69 -4.40 9.58
CA LEU A 173 8.43 -3.56 8.62
C LEU A 173 9.93 -3.39 8.96
N GLY A 174 10.34 -3.80 10.16
CA GLY A 174 11.72 -3.61 10.65
C GLY A 174 11.94 -2.27 11.37
N HIS A 175 10.89 -1.51 11.63
CA HIS A 175 10.95 -0.23 12.35
C HIS A 175 10.78 -0.43 13.87
N ALA A 176 11.74 -1.12 14.50
CA ALA A 176 11.61 -1.56 15.89
C ALA A 176 11.35 -0.42 16.88
N LEU A 177 12.06 0.71 16.76
CA LEU A 177 11.88 1.85 17.66
C LEU A 177 10.47 2.45 17.54
N SER A 178 10.00 2.68 16.32
CA SER A 178 8.63 3.16 16.07
C SER A 178 7.58 2.17 16.59
N GLY A 179 7.82 0.87 16.40
CA GLY A 179 6.96 -0.18 16.93
C GLY A 179 6.86 -0.15 18.45
N MET A 180 7.98 -0.01 19.15
CA MET A 180 8.03 0.09 20.62
C MET A 180 7.28 1.33 21.13
N VAL A 181 7.52 2.50 20.53
CA VAL A 181 6.84 3.75 20.94
C VAL A 181 5.32 3.60 20.79
N ARG A 182 4.83 3.11 19.64
CA ARG A 182 3.40 2.92 19.40
C ARG A 182 2.78 1.88 20.32
N LEU A 183 3.46 0.76 20.55
CA LEU A 183 3.00 -0.26 21.49
C LEU A 183 2.86 0.32 22.90
N THR A 184 3.81 1.16 23.33
CA THR A 184 3.76 1.81 24.65
C THR A 184 2.58 2.78 24.74
N ILE A 185 2.34 3.60 23.70
CA ILE A 185 1.19 4.50 23.64
C ILE A 185 -0.12 3.71 23.67
N GLY A 186 -0.22 2.65 22.86
CA GLY A 186 -1.40 1.79 22.81
C GLY A 186 -1.72 1.15 24.16
N LEU A 187 -0.71 0.55 24.82
CA LEU A 187 -0.87 -0.04 26.16
C LEU A 187 -1.26 1.01 27.21
N GLY A 188 -0.64 2.20 27.17
CA GLY A 188 -1.01 3.32 28.04
C GLY A 188 -2.45 3.76 27.84
N SER A 189 -2.90 3.86 26.58
CA SER A 189 -4.28 4.20 26.24
C SER A 189 -5.28 3.15 26.77
N VAL A 190 -4.96 1.87 26.60
CA VAL A 190 -5.79 0.78 27.17
C VAL A 190 -5.85 0.87 28.71
N ALA A 191 -4.73 1.15 29.37
CA ALA A 191 -4.72 1.34 30.82
C ALA A 191 -5.58 2.54 31.25
N MET A 192 -5.52 3.65 30.51
CA MET A 192 -6.38 4.83 30.74
C MET A 192 -7.89 4.52 30.59
N ILE A 193 -8.26 3.51 29.83
CA ILE A 193 -9.63 3.04 29.68
C ILE A 193 -9.98 2.05 30.81
N ALA A 194 -9.13 1.04 31.01
CA ALA A 194 -9.41 -0.07 31.90
C ALA A 194 -9.43 0.33 33.39
N VAL A 195 -8.52 1.22 33.81
CA VAL A 195 -8.45 1.67 35.21
C VAL A 195 -9.72 2.38 35.66
N PRO A 196 -10.24 3.40 34.95
CA PRO A 196 -11.51 4.02 35.30
C PRO A 196 -12.69 3.02 35.35
N ILE A 197 -12.77 2.11 34.38
CA ILE A 197 -13.82 1.08 34.37
C ILE A 197 -13.73 0.19 35.63
N TYR A 198 -12.51 -0.24 35.97
CA TYR A 198 -12.29 -1.06 37.17
C TYR A 198 -12.66 -0.31 38.44
N VAL A 199 -12.24 0.95 38.60
CA VAL A 199 -12.56 1.77 39.75
C VAL A 199 -14.07 2.02 39.84
N ALA A 200 -14.72 2.33 38.69
CA ALA A 200 -16.17 2.50 38.67
C ALA A 200 -16.91 1.20 39.06
N TYR A 201 -16.42 0.05 38.62
CA TYR A 201 -16.97 -1.24 39.00
C TYR A 201 -16.86 -1.51 40.52
N GLN A 202 -15.72 -1.16 41.14
CA GLN A 202 -15.50 -1.33 42.57
C GLN A 202 -16.38 -0.38 43.41
N ARG A 203 -16.66 0.83 42.88
CA ARG A 203 -17.49 1.88 43.58
C ARG A 203 -18.93 1.87 43.15
N ARG A 204 -19.46 0.76 42.69
CA ARG A 204 -20.76 0.63 42.02
C ARG A 204 -21.94 1.28 42.70
N SER A 205 -21.95 1.37 44.05
CA SER A 205 -23.01 2.01 44.86
C SER A 205 -22.80 3.48 45.10
N ASP A 206 -21.60 4.02 44.92
CA ASP A 206 -21.20 5.36 45.41
C ASP A 206 -20.73 6.26 44.25
N LEU A 207 -21.06 5.96 43.00
CA LEU A 207 -20.71 6.77 41.84
C LEU A 207 -21.46 8.08 41.85
N SER A 208 -20.73 9.21 41.88
CA SER A 208 -21.25 10.57 41.83
C SER A 208 -20.63 11.34 40.67
N TRP A 209 -21.47 11.92 39.79
CA TRP A 209 -21.02 12.71 38.66
C TRP A 209 -20.08 13.88 39.07
N SER A 210 -20.33 14.50 40.23
CA SER A 210 -19.49 15.60 40.70
C SER A 210 -18.10 15.21 41.13
N HIS A 211 -17.89 13.96 41.56
CA HIS A 211 -16.59 13.46 42.04
C HIS A 211 -15.88 12.56 41.04
N ASP A 212 -16.62 11.86 40.19
CA ASP A 212 -16.06 10.80 39.32
C ASP A 212 -15.85 11.27 37.87
N TRP A 213 -16.13 12.54 37.54
CA TRP A 213 -15.87 13.09 36.22
C TRP A 213 -14.40 12.93 35.76
N PRO A 214 -13.35 13.00 36.64
CA PRO A 214 -11.98 12.80 36.18
C PRO A 214 -11.73 11.38 35.68
N LEU A 215 -12.40 10.37 36.25
CA LEU A 215 -12.32 8.98 35.78
C LEU A 215 -12.91 8.86 34.37
N LEU A 216 -14.08 9.47 34.15
CA LEU A 216 -14.72 9.47 32.83
C LEU A 216 -13.86 10.22 31.79
N ALA A 217 -13.32 11.38 32.17
CA ALA A 217 -12.42 12.15 31.32
C ALA A 217 -11.15 11.35 30.96
N THR A 218 -10.56 10.62 31.93
CA THR A 218 -9.40 9.76 31.71
C THR A 218 -9.75 8.63 30.74
N GLY A 219 -10.86 7.92 30.94
CA GLY A 219 -11.30 6.86 30.05
C GLY A 219 -11.58 7.35 28.63
N LEU A 220 -12.25 8.49 28.49
CA LEU A 220 -12.50 9.12 27.20
C LEU A 220 -11.20 9.57 26.51
N GLY A 221 -10.27 10.16 27.28
CA GLY A 221 -8.94 10.50 26.80
C GLY A 221 -8.18 9.30 26.27
N GLY A 222 -8.23 8.17 26.99
CA GLY A 222 -7.66 6.90 26.54
C GLY A 222 -8.26 6.39 25.23
N LEU A 223 -9.58 6.47 25.05
CA LEU A 223 -10.27 6.11 23.80
C LEU A 223 -9.83 6.98 22.63
N ILE A 224 -9.74 8.29 22.83
CA ILE A 224 -9.29 9.23 21.80
C ILE A 224 -7.85 8.93 21.41
N LEU A 225 -6.94 8.78 22.37
CA LEU A 225 -5.54 8.47 22.12
C LEU A 225 -5.38 7.14 21.39
N LEU A 226 -6.09 6.10 21.80
CA LEU A 226 -6.06 4.78 21.15
C LEU A 226 -6.55 4.87 19.69
N SER A 227 -7.62 5.63 19.45
CA SER A 227 -8.17 5.82 18.10
C SER A 227 -7.19 6.55 17.17
N ILE A 228 -6.55 7.59 17.68
CA ILE A 228 -5.51 8.33 16.93
C ILE A 228 -4.32 7.44 16.64
N ASP A 229 -3.78 6.77 17.67
CA ASP A 229 -2.60 5.91 17.51
C ASP A 229 -2.88 4.75 16.56
N TYR A 230 -4.06 4.12 16.66
CA TYR A 230 -4.48 3.08 15.73
C TYR A 230 -4.53 3.60 14.28
N THR A 231 -5.16 4.76 14.04
CA THR A 231 -5.31 5.33 12.70
C THR A 231 -3.95 5.66 12.09
N VAL A 232 -3.08 6.33 12.86
CA VAL A 232 -1.74 6.71 12.40
C VAL A 232 -0.87 5.47 12.20
N SER A 233 -0.92 4.49 13.14
CA SER A 233 -0.19 3.23 13.04
C SER A 233 -0.56 2.45 11.79
N TYR A 234 -1.85 2.34 11.48
CA TYR A 234 -2.35 1.68 10.29
C TYR A 234 -1.85 2.36 9.00
N GLN A 235 -1.95 3.69 8.93
CA GLN A 235 -1.52 4.45 7.74
C GLN A 235 -0.01 4.35 7.51
N ASP A 236 0.78 4.49 8.58
CA ASP A 236 2.24 4.34 8.52
C ASP A 236 2.63 2.91 8.09
N ALA A 237 1.90 1.90 8.58
CA ALA A 237 2.14 0.53 8.20
C ALA A 237 1.87 0.30 6.70
N MET A 238 0.75 0.85 6.19
CA MET A 238 0.42 0.74 4.76
C MET A 238 1.44 1.47 3.88
N ALA A 239 1.83 2.68 4.26
CA ALA A 239 2.87 3.43 3.57
C ALA A 239 4.23 2.71 3.62
N GLY A 240 4.59 2.16 4.77
CA GLY A 240 5.84 1.43 4.96
C GLY A 240 5.92 0.13 4.14
N VAL A 241 4.81 -0.58 3.93
CA VAL A 241 4.77 -1.73 3.02
C VAL A 241 5.05 -1.30 1.59
N VAL A 242 4.40 -0.23 1.12
CA VAL A 242 4.62 0.30 -0.23
C VAL A 242 6.08 0.71 -0.40
N GLU A 243 6.61 1.50 0.54
CA GLU A 243 8.00 1.96 0.50
C GLU A 243 9.01 0.79 0.50
N PHE A 244 8.76 -0.25 1.31
CA PHE A 244 9.61 -1.44 1.33
C PHE A 244 9.60 -2.15 -0.02
N ASN A 245 8.42 -2.42 -0.57
CA ASN A 245 8.27 -3.13 -1.83
C ASN A 245 8.83 -2.32 -3.02
N ASP A 246 8.60 -1.00 -3.03
CA ASP A 246 9.15 -0.10 -4.05
C ASP A 246 10.68 -0.06 -4.02
N ARG A 247 11.27 -0.10 -2.80
CA ARG A 247 12.73 -0.17 -2.64
C ARG A 247 13.28 -1.50 -3.15
N VAL A 248 12.61 -2.60 -2.83
CA VAL A 248 13.02 -3.94 -3.34
C VAL A 248 12.98 -3.99 -4.85
N GLU A 249 11.93 -3.44 -5.49
CA GLU A 249 11.84 -3.36 -6.95
C GLU A 249 12.96 -2.48 -7.53
N ALA A 250 13.19 -1.31 -6.94
CA ALA A 250 14.26 -0.41 -7.39
C ALA A 250 15.66 -1.02 -7.25
N ASP A 251 15.92 -1.72 -6.13
CA ASP A 251 17.18 -2.43 -5.90
C ASP A 251 17.36 -3.60 -6.88
N PHE A 252 16.27 -4.30 -7.21
CA PHE A 252 16.27 -5.34 -8.21
C PHE A 252 16.61 -4.76 -9.60
N GLU A 253 15.95 -3.69 -10.03
CA GLU A 253 16.23 -3.02 -11.31
C GLU A 253 17.68 -2.48 -11.37
N ALA A 254 18.22 -2.03 -10.24
CA ALA A 254 19.61 -1.57 -10.18
C ALA A 254 20.61 -2.71 -10.38
N ARG A 255 20.30 -3.91 -9.87
CA ARG A 255 21.12 -5.13 -10.05
C ARG A 255 20.94 -5.75 -11.43
N HIS A 256 19.82 -5.48 -12.09
CA HIS A 256 19.44 -6.03 -13.40
C HIS A 256 19.18 -4.90 -14.39
N PRO A 257 20.24 -4.20 -14.88
CA PRO A 257 20.08 -3.07 -15.80
C PRO A 257 19.48 -3.48 -17.15
N GLU A 258 19.43 -4.77 -17.47
CA GLU A 258 18.75 -5.35 -18.62
C GLU A 258 17.24 -5.47 -18.43
N ALA A 259 16.71 -5.29 -17.22
CA ALA A 259 15.27 -5.28 -16.98
C ALA A 259 14.61 -4.11 -17.72
N PRO A 260 13.48 -4.35 -18.41
CA PRO A 260 12.85 -3.37 -19.27
C PRO A 260 12.20 -2.22 -18.47
#